data_5206f3294f1abda9567886b340980ef3
#
_entry.id   5206f3294f1abda9567886b340980ef3
#
_cell.length_a   1.000
_cell.length_b   1.000
_cell.length_c   1.000
_cell.angle_alpha   90.00
_cell.angle_beta   90.00
_cell.angle_gamma   90.00
#
_symmetry.space_group_name_H-M   'P 1'
#
loop_
_entity.id
_entity.type
_entity.pdbx_description
1 polymer ?
#
loop_
_entity_poly.entity_id
_entity_poly.type
_entity_poly.pdbx_seq_one_letter_code
_entity_poly.pdbx_strand_id
1 'polypeptide(L)'
;SLGNFSRSESYNLTNNLSLYWYINDHLQLQSQFAITRTESESKKFTDPLSTTYGSTDSDPFSRGDLYVNTTDNFNWNLNAFLAYNNSIGKNYLNLSFGINAQESQSGNLSSHYRGFPSAALHTIGHAKEIVEKPSGEDNKTRLMGIFFSGNYSWDNIFLADASIRFDGSSEFGSESQWGSFWSFGAGINVHNFEFMRSLPWINQFKVRGTYGATGKVNYPPYAARDMYSILFDDWYSTGIGATLQGVGNENLVWEKTNSTNIGFDLSFFQSKYNITFSWYNRQTVDMITDVTI
;
A
#
# COMPACT_ATOMS: atom_id res chain seq x y z
N SER A 1 -14.11 -10.16 37.29
CA SER A 1 -14.57 -8.92 37.89
C SER A 1 -15.62 -8.27 36.98
N LEU A 2 -16.67 -7.73 37.58
CA LEU A 2 -17.80 -7.11 36.86
C LEU A 2 -17.46 -5.73 36.30
N GLY A 3 -16.37 -5.11 36.74
CA GLY A 3 -15.96 -3.77 36.30
C GLY A 3 -14.94 -3.72 35.17
N ASN A 4 -14.35 -4.85 34.81
CA ASN A 4 -13.38 -4.90 33.72
C ASN A 4 -14.08 -4.70 32.36
N PHE A 5 -13.49 -3.92 31.47
CA PHE A 5 -13.96 -3.81 30.09
C PHE A 5 -12.80 -3.63 29.10
N SER A 6 -13.07 -4.00 27.86
CA SER A 6 -12.28 -3.65 26.72
C SER A 6 -13.23 -3.14 25.64
N ARG A 7 -13.01 -1.90 25.20
CA ARG A 7 -13.86 -1.23 24.22
C ARG A 7 -12.98 -0.66 23.13
N SER A 8 -13.39 -0.83 21.87
CA SER A 8 -12.77 -0.19 20.73
C SER A 8 -13.85 0.50 19.90
N GLU A 9 -13.60 1.74 19.56
CA GLU A 9 -14.45 2.54 18.67
C GLU A 9 -13.62 2.94 17.45
N SER A 10 -14.22 2.90 16.27
CA SER A 10 -13.55 3.30 15.04
C SER A 10 -14.51 4.08 14.16
N TYR A 11 -14.05 5.23 13.71
CA TYR A 11 -14.76 6.08 12.75
C TYR A 11 -13.99 6.08 11.44
N ASN A 12 -14.66 5.73 10.36
CA ASN A 12 -14.10 5.72 9.02
C ASN A 12 -14.89 6.66 8.13
N LEU A 13 -14.22 7.65 7.55
CA LEU A 13 -14.75 8.54 6.54
C LEU A 13 -14.03 8.31 5.23
N THR A 14 -14.77 7.86 4.21
CA THR A 14 -14.25 7.69 2.85
C THR A 14 -15.05 8.56 1.88
N ASN A 15 -14.36 9.33 1.07
CA ASN A 15 -14.95 10.11 -0.01
C ASN A 15 -14.20 9.83 -1.32
N ASN A 16 -14.95 9.54 -2.38
CA ASN A 16 -14.41 9.28 -3.71
C ASN A 16 -15.06 10.24 -4.71
N LEU A 17 -14.25 10.98 -5.43
CA LEU A 17 -14.67 11.86 -6.51
C LEU A 17 -14.11 11.31 -7.83
N SER A 18 -14.99 11.10 -8.81
CA SER A 18 -14.61 10.66 -10.15
C SER A 18 -15.07 11.68 -11.18
N LEU A 19 -14.16 12.04 -12.07
CA LEU A 19 -14.42 12.93 -13.21
C LEU A 19 -14.14 12.16 -14.51
N TYR A 20 -15.12 12.20 -15.40
CA TYR A 20 -15.00 11.69 -16.76
C TYR A 20 -15.33 12.83 -17.71
N TRP A 21 -14.35 13.28 -18.49
CA TRP A 21 -14.52 14.35 -19.44
C TRP A 21 -14.21 13.85 -20.86
N TYR A 22 -15.26 13.69 -21.65
CA TYR A 22 -15.17 13.34 -23.07
C TYR A 22 -14.84 14.60 -23.86
N ILE A 23 -13.56 14.77 -24.22
CA ILE A 23 -13.06 15.93 -24.95
C ILE A 23 -13.52 15.86 -26.41
N ASN A 24 -13.47 14.66 -26.98
CA ASN A 24 -14.04 14.31 -28.28
C ASN A 24 -14.29 12.79 -28.33
N ASP A 25 -14.71 12.26 -29.50
CA ASP A 25 -15.04 10.83 -29.70
C ASP A 25 -13.86 9.88 -29.44
N HIS A 26 -12.65 10.38 -29.48
CA HIS A 26 -11.43 9.59 -29.33
C HIS A 26 -10.66 9.88 -28.04
N LEU A 27 -10.88 11.02 -27.41
CA LEU A 27 -10.05 11.53 -26.32
C LEU A 27 -10.89 11.78 -25.07
N GLN A 28 -10.52 11.13 -23.97
CA GLN A 28 -11.18 11.22 -22.70
C GLN A 28 -10.17 11.46 -21.56
N LEU A 29 -10.47 12.44 -20.72
CA LEU A 29 -9.79 12.61 -19.43
C LEU A 29 -10.57 11.85 -18.34
N GLN A 30 -9.89 11.01 -17.61
CA GLN A 30 -10.43 10.35 -16.41
C GLN A 30 -9.61 10.78 -15.20
N SER A 31 -10.30 11.16 -14.13
CA SER A 31 -9.64 11.48 -12.87
C SER A 31 -10.44 10.90 -11.71
N GLN A 32 -9.73 10.30 -10.77
CA GLN A 32 -10.30 9.79 -9.53
C GLN A 32 -9.47 10.31 -8.36
N PHE A 33 -10.15 10.95 -7.42
CA PHE A 33 -9.57 11.41 -6.18
C PHE A 33 -10.29 10.76 -5.01
N ALA A 34 -9.54 10.15 -4.11
CA ALA A 34 -10.10 9.52 -2.92
C ALA A 34 -9.40 10.02 -1.67
N ILE A 35 -10.18 10.23 -0.62
CA ILE A 35 -9.71 10.52 0.74
C ILE A 35 -10.32 9.50 1.68
N THR A 36 -9.50 8.97 2.57
CA THR A 36 -9.96 8.11 3.67
C THR A 36 -9.31 8.59 4.96
N ARG A 37 -10.11 8.82 5.99
CA ARG A 37 -9.65 9.05 7.34
C ARG A 37 -10.26 8.03 8.27
N THR A 38 -9.43 7.38 9.07
CA THR A 38 -9.84 6.40 10.08
C THR A 38 -9.26 6.81 11.42
N GLU A 39 -10.14 7.12 12.35
CA GLU A 39 -9.80 7.36 13.75
C GLU A 39 -10.26 6.18 14.58
N SER A 40 -9.39 5.62 15.40
CA SER A 40 -9.70 4.50 16.28
C SER A 40 -9.22 4.78 17.69
N GLU A 41 -10.07 4.54 18.67
CA GLU A 41 -9.74 4.60 20.08
C GLU A 41 -10.01 3.23 20.72
N SER A 42 -9.04 2.69 21.43
CA SER A 42 -9.17 1.46 22.19
C SER A 42 -8.88 1.74 23.67
N LYS A 43 -9.82 1.37 24.54
CA LYS A 43 -9.72 1.47 25.99
C LYS A 43 -9.83 0.10 26.61
N LYS A 44 -8.85 -0.26 27.46
CA LYS A 44 -8.87 -1.47 28.27
C LYS A 44 -8.75 -1.06 29.72
N PHE A 45 -9.79 -1.32 30.50
CA PHE A 45 -9.84 -1.00 31.93
C PHE A 45 -9.86 -2.28 32.75
N THR A 46 -9.03 -2.30 33.82
CA THR A 46 -9.02 -3.34 34.82
C THR A 46 -9.48 -2.73 36.14
N ASP A 47 -10.57 -3.23 36.67
CA ASP A 47 -11.18 -2.79 37.94
C ASP A 47 -10.20 -2.96 39.11
N PRO A 48 -10.05 -1.98 40.01
CA PRO A 48 -9.22 -2.12 41.24
C PRO A 48 -9.62 -3.31 42.13
N LEU A 49 -10.87 -3.79 42.02
CA LEU A 49 -11.36 -4.98 42.72
C LEU A 49 -11.18 -6.28 41.94
N SER A 50 -10.50 -6.22 40.79
CA SER A 50 -10.25 -7.40 39.94
C SER A 50 -9.41 -8.44 40.71
N THR A 51 -9.70 -9.70 40.48
CA THR A 51 -8.89 -10.83 40.98
C THR A 51 -7.44 -10.80 40.50
N THR A 52 -7.15 -10.02 39.42
CA THR A 52 -5.79 -9.76 38.92
C THR A 52 -4.88 -9.20 40.05
N TYR A 53 -5.44 -8.45 40.99
CA TYR A 53 -4.70 -7.88 42.14
C TYR A 53 -4.78 -8.73 43.40
N GLY A 54 -5.46 -9.87 43.38
CA GLY A 54 -5.77 -10.69 44.54
C GLY A 54 -4.57 -11.42 45.19
N SER A 55 -3.46 -11.54 44.45
CA SER A 55 -2.24 -12.23 44.94
C SER A 55 -1.04 -11.30 45.12
N THR A 56 -1.21 -10.00 44.92
CA THR A 56 -0.13 -9.03 45.00
C THR A 56 -0.24 -8.19 46.27
N ASP A 57 0.89 -8.03 46.96
CA ASP A 57 1.12 -7.08 48.03
C ASP A 57 1.09 -5.61 47.55
N SER A 58 0.32 -5.33 46.51
CA SER A 58 0.23 -4.01 45.90
C SER A 58 -0.62 -3.07 46.76
N ASP A 59 -0.12 -1.85 46.90
CA ASP A 59 -0.86 -0.75 47.53
C ASP A 59 -2.27 -0.66 46.94
N PRO A 60 -3.35 -0.79 47.73
CA PRO A 60 -4.72 -0.68 47.26
C PRO A 60 -5.01 0.60 46.46
N PHE A 61 -4.30 1.70 46.77
CA PHE A 61 -4.43 2.98 46.03
C PHE A 61 -3.76 3.00 44.66
N SER A 62 -2.99 1.97 44.34
CA SER A 62 -2.35 1.81 43.01
C SER A 62 -3.02 0.72 42.17
N ARG A 63 -4.19 0.21 42.58
CA ARG A 63 -4.96 -0.77 41.82
C ARG A 63 -5.87 -0.11 40.79
N GLY A 64 -6.18 -0.85 39.76
CA GLY A 64 -6.95 -0.37 38.62
C GLY A 64 -6.02 0.19 37.51
N ASP A 65 -6.11 -0.35 36.32
CA ASP A 65 -5.31 0.05 35.16
C ASP A 65 -6.22 0.46 34.01
N LEU A 66 -5.86 1.55 33.35
CA LEU A 66 -6.51 2.00 32.11
C LEU A 66 -5.46 2.19 31.03
N TYR A 67 -5.55 1.39 29.97
CA TYR A 67 -4.80 1.56 28.74
C TYR A 67 -5.66 2.29 27.73
N VAL A 68 -5.12 3.33 27.13
CA VAL A 68 -5.77 4.10 26.05
C VAL A 68 -4.83 4.14 24.86
N ASN A 69 -5.28 3.60 23.74
CA ASN A 69 -4.57 3.67 22.46
C ASN A 69 -5.44 4.40 21.45
N THR A 70 -4.89 5.43 20.83
CA THR A 70 -5.54 6.20 19.77
C THR A 70 -4.72 6.07 18.50
N THR A 71 -5.36 5.75 17.40
CA THR A 71 -4.75 5.66 16.09
C THR A 71 -5.51 6.58 15.13
N ASP A 72 -4.78 7.44 14.40
CA ASP A 72 -5.30 8.29 13.34
C ASP A 72 -4.60 7.95 12.03
N ASN A 73 -5.35 7.49 11.04
CA ASN A 73 -4.84 7.19 9.70
C ASN A 73 -5.52 8.12 8.69
N PHE A 74 -4.72 8.81 7.92
CA PHE A 74 -5.18 9.65 6.83
C PHE A 74 -4.50 9.24 5.53
N ASN A 75 -5.30 8.92 4.52
CA ASN A 75 -4.83 8.52 3.21
C ASN A 75 -5.56 9.31 2.14
N TRP A 76 -4.82 9.79 1.15
CA TRP A 76 -5.42 10.28 -0.07
C TRP A 76 -4.69 9.70 -1.29
N ASN A 77 -5.43 9.52 -2.36
CA ASN A 77 -4.88 9.13 -3.65
C ASN A 77 -5.55 9.90 -4.79
N LEU A 78 -4.76 10.20 -5.79
CA LEU A 78 -5.16 10.82 -7.05
C LEU A 78 -4.67 9.94 -8.20
N ASN A 79 -5.59 9.54 -9.08
CA ASN A 79 -5.27 8.97 -10.38
C ASN A 79 -5.89 9.86 -11.45
N ALA A 80 -5.10 10.30 -12.39
CA ALA A 80 -5.59 11.09 -13.52
C ALA A 80 -4.88 10.65 -14.79
N PHE A 81 -5.62 10.36 -15.84
CA PHE A 81 -5.05 9.97 -17.13
C PHE A 81 -5.90 10.41 -18.29
N LEU A 82 -5.23 10.69 -19.38
CA LEU A 82 -5.78 10.98 -20.68
C LEU A 82 -5.77 9.69 -21.49
N ALA A 83 -6.92 9.24 -21.96
CA ALA A 83 -7.09 8.06 -22.80
C ALA A 83 -7.46 8.47 -24.21
N TYR A 84 -6.71 7.96 -25.17
CA TYR A 84 -7.00 8.09 -26.60
C TYR A 84 -7.36 6.72 -27.17
N ASN A 85 -8.53 6.62 -27.82
CA ASN A 85 -9.02 5.40 -28.44
C ASN A 85 -9.38 5.69 -29.90
N ASN A 86 -8.89 4.90 -30.82
CA ASN A 86 -9.23 5.05 -32.22
C ASN A 86 -9.26 3.70 -32.91
N SER A 87 -10.21 3.57 -33.87
CA SER A 87 -10.36 2.41 -34.74
C SER A 87 -10.39 2.89 -36.19
N ILE A 88 -9.37 2.54 -36.97
CA ILE A 88 -9.24 2.91 -38.37
C ILE A 88 -9.09 1.63 -39.21
N GLY A 89 -10.16 1.24 -39.91
CA GLY A 89 -10.18 -0.01 -40.63
C GLY A 89 -9.92 -1.21 -39.77
N LYS A 90 -8.81 -1.90 -39.99
CA LYS A 90 -8.39 -3.09 -39.20
C LYS A 90 -7.52 -2.76 -37.98
N ASN A 91 -7.19 -1.49 -37.79
CA ASN A 91 -6.31 -1.06 -36.73
C ASN A 91 -7.12 -0.53 -35.56
N TYR A 92 -6.85 -1.02 -34.37
CA TYR A 92 -7.33 -0.47 -33.11
C TYR A 92 -6.14 -0.01 -32.29
N LEU A 93 -6.19 1.23 -31.80
CA LEU A 93 -5.16 1.84 -30.96
C LEU A 93 -5.80 2.42 -29.71
N ASN A 94 -5.27 2.05 -28.57
CA ASN A 94 -5.57 2.65 -27.28
C ASN A 94 -4.26 3.16 -26.66
N LEU A 95 -4.20 4.43 -26.31
CA LEU A 95 -3.07 5.05 -25.62
C LEU A 95 -3.56 5.70 -24.33
N SER A 96 -2.78 5.58 -23.28
CA SER A 96 -3.05 6.24 -22.01
C SER A 96 -1.78 6.90 -21.50
N PHE A 97 -1.91 8.16 -21.08
CA PHE A 97 -0.86 8.90 -20.38
C PHE A 97 -1.43 9.47 -19.10
N GLY A 98 -0.77 9.23 -17.97
CA GLY A 98 -1.33 9.66 -16.70
C GLY A 98 -0.31 9.79 -15.58
N ILE A 99 -0.86 10.29 -14.50
CA ILE A 99 -0.18 10.46 -13.22
C ILE A 99 -0.98 9.78 -12.12
N ASN A 100 -0.27 9.28 -11.12
CA ASN A 100 -0.88 8.96 -9.83
C ASN A 100 -0.05 9.56 -8.71
N ALA A 101 -0.71 9.93 -7.62
CA ALA A 101 -0.08 10.42 -6.42
C ALA A 101 -0.86 9.92 -5.21
N GLN A 102 -0.14 9.55 -4.16
CA GLN A 102 -0.73 9.13 -2.90
C GLN A 102 0.11 9.59 -1.73
N GLU A 103 -0.56 9.86 -0.62
CA GLU A 103 0.05 10.11 0.67
C GLU A 103 -0.66 9.28 1.72
N SER A 104 0.09 8.62 2.57
CA SER A 104 -0.39 7.90 3.75
C SER A 104 0.25 8.51 4.97
N GLN A 105 -0.57 8.84 5.95
CA GLN A 105 -0.15 9.30 7.27
C GLN A 105 -0.76 8.38 8.31
N SER A 106 0.02 7.97 9.29
CA SER A 106 -0.47 7.22 10.45
C SER A 106 0.15 7.78 11.72
N GLY A 107 -0.72 8.09 12.69
CA GLY A 107 -0.32 8.49 14.03
C GLY A 107 -0.83 7.48 15.03
N ASN A 108 -0.04 7.17 16.05
CA ASN A 108 -0.42 6.31 17.15
C ASN A 108 -0.01 6.99 18.48
N LEU A 109 -0.91 6.98 19.45
CA LEU A 109 -0.66 7.45 20.80
C LEU A 109 -1.11 6.39 21.80
N SER A 110 -0.21 5.97 22.68
CA SER A 110 -0.45 4.97 23.72
C SER A 110 -0.16 5.56 25.09
N SER A 111 -1.07 5.34 26.03
CA SER A 111 -0.92 5.81 27.41
C SER A 111 -1.49 4.80 28.40
N HIS A 112 -0.85 4.73 29.59
CA HIS A 112 -1.21 3.82 30.66
C HIS A 112 -1.38 4.60 31.96
N TYR A 113 -2.56 4.50 32.54
CA TYR A 113 -2.97 5.15 33.79
C TYR A 113 -3.27 4.11 34.86
N ARG A 114 -2.98 4.43 36.12
CA ARG A 114 -3.15 3.52 37.26
C ARG A 114 -3.72 4.24 38.47
N GLY A 115 -4.31 3.44 39.41
CA GLY A 115 -4.81 3.90 40.67
C GLY A 115 -6.19 4.54 40.56
N PHE A 116 -7.20 3.72 40.25
CA PHE A 116 -8.59 4.17 40.17
C PHE A 116 -9.34 3.85 41.46
N PRO A 117 -10.21 4.78 41.95
CA PRO A 117 -10.95 4.57 43.19
C PRO A 117 -12.06 3.52 43.06
N SER A 118 -12.63 3.33 41.87
CA SER A 118 -13.66 2.33 41.61
C SER A 118 -13.89 2.15 40.13
N ALA A 119 -14.58 1.07 39.73
CA ALA A 119 -14.99 0.84 38.35
C ALA A 119 -15.91 1.92 37.74
N ALA A 120 -16.66 2.65 38.59
CA ALA A 120 -17.53 3.74 38.17
C ALA A 120 -16.74 5.02 37.81
N LEU A 121 -15.52 5.18 38.33
CA LEU A 121 -14.67 6.36 38.14
C LEU A 121 -13.42 5.97 37.30
N HIS A 122 -13.67 5.61 36.06
CA HIS A 122 -12.64 5.07 35.12
C HIS A 122 -12.19 6.05 34.03
N THR A 123 -12.44 7.35 34.20
CA THR A 123 -11.92 8.37 33.29
C THR A 123 -10.48 8.75 33.63
N ILE A 124 -9.70 9.22 32.70
CA ILE A 124 -8.28 9.59 32.85
C ILE A 124 -8.07 10.52 34.09
N GLY A 125 -8.99 11.48 34.30
CA GLY A 125 -8.91 12.44 35.43
C GLY A 125 -9.08 11.81 36.83
N HIS A 126 -9.49 10.54 36.93
CA HIS A 126 -9.62 9.82 38.20
C HIS A 126 -8.43 8.90 38.53
N ALA A 127 -7.49 8.79 37.59
CA ALA A 127 -6.27 8.03 37.82
C ALA A 127 -5.36 8.76 38.82
N LYS A 128 -4.72 8.00 39.74
CA LYS A 128 -3.73 8.50 40.64
C LYS A 128 -2.45 8.91 39.96
N GLU A 129 -2.05 8.17 38.93
CA GLU A 129 -0.78 8.37 38.24
C GLU A 129 -0.80 7.90 36.79
N ILE A 130 0.14 8.46 36.00
CA ILE A 130 0.53 7.93 34.69
C ILE A 130 1.70 6.99 34.95
N VAL A 131 1.55 5.71 34.53
CA VAL A 131 2.56 4.67 34.80
C VAL A 131 3.81 4.88 33.99
N GLU A 132 3.63 5.26 32.73
CA GLU A 132 4.71 5.48 31.79
C GLU A 132 4.45 6.77 31.01
N LYS A 133 5.55 7.41 30.57
CA LYS A 133 5.43 8.54 29.65
C LYS A 133 4.63 8.07 28.42
N PRO A 134 3.56 8.77 28.03
CA PRO A 134 2.83 8.44 26.80
C PRO A 134 3.79 8.31 25.62
N SER A 135 3.65 7.24 24.86
CA SER A 135 4.43 6.99 23.65
C SER A 135 3.59 7.25 22.43
N GLY A 136 4.21 7.79 21.40
CA GLY A 136 3.55 8.07 20.13
C GLY A 136 4.51 7.92 18.98
N GLU A 137 3.96 7.65 17.81
CA GLU A 137 4.68 7.51 16.56
C GLU A 137 3.86 8.14 15.43
N ASP A 138 4.53 8.96 14.61
CA ASP A 138 3.96 9.57 13.43
C ASP A 138 4.74 9.14 12.19
N ASN A 139 4.06 8.50 11.26
CA ASN A 139 4.63 8.04 10.01
C ASN A 139 3.94 8.73 8.83
N LYS A 140 4.74 9.08 7.82
CA LYS A 140 4.25 9.69 6.60
C LYS A 140 5.01 9.17 5.39
N THR A 141 4.27 8.61 4.43
CA THR A 141 4.82 8.14 3.17
C THR A 141 4.12 8.80 1.98
N ARG A 142 4.86 9.01 0.91
CA ARG A 142 4.38 9.58 -0.36
C ARG A 142 4.88 8.76 -1.52
N LEU A 143 4.00 8.54 -2.46
CA LEU A 143 4.32 7.92 -3.75
C LEU A 143 3.75 8.78 -4.87
N MET A 144 4.52 8.97 -5.92
CA MET A 144 4.09 9.66 -7.14
C MET A 144 4.56 8.85 -8.34
N GLY A 145 3.70 8.71 -9.36
CA GLY A 145 4.05 8.01 -10.58
C GLY A 145 3.55 8.74 -11.82
N ILE A 146 4.32 8.63 -12.89
CA ILE A 146 3.93 9.06 -14.24
C ILE A 146 3.99 7.83 -15.12
N PHE A 147 2.95 7.59 -15.90
CA PHE A 147 2.89 6.40 -16.75
C PHE A 147 2.40 6.71 -18.15
N PHE A 148 2.88 5.90 -19.07
CA PHE A 148 2.39 5.80 -20.42
C PHE A 148 2.11 4.32 -20.73
N SER A 149 0.96 4.03 -21.37
CA SER A 149 0.64 2.69 -21.85
C SER A 149 -0.03 2.76 -23.21
N GLY A 150 0.20 1.74 -24.01
CA GLY A 150 -0.38 1.61 -25.32
C GLY A 150 -0.78 0.16 -25.62
N ASN A 151 -1.94 0.00 -26.24
CA ASN A 151 -2.42 -1.27 -26.75
C ASN A 151 -2.72 -1.09 -28.25
N TYR A 152 -2.25 -2.01 -29.05
CA TYR A 152 -2.47 -2.04 -30.48
C TYR A 152 -3.02 -3.40 -30.92
N SER A 153 -4.01 -3.38 -31.79
CA SER A 153 -4.54 -4.58 -32.41
C SER A 153 -4.69 -4.37 -33.92
N TRP A 154 -4.18 -5.32 -34.68
CA TRP A 154 -4.39 -5.37 -36.14
C TRP A 154 -5.29 -6.54 -36.52
N ASP A 155 -6.42 -6.22 -37.12
CA ASP A 155 -7.44 -7.18 -37.62
C ASP A 155 -7.95 -8.12 -36.49
N ASN A 156 -7.80 -7.72 -35.25
CA ASN A 156 -8.00 -8.57 -34.07
C ASN A 156 -7.21 -9.90 -34.11
N ILE A 157 -6.18 -9.98 -34.96
CA ILE A 157 -5.27 -11.12 -35.10
C ILE A 157 -4.00 -10.89 -34.27
N PHE A 158 -3.28 -9.79 -34.57
CA PHE A 158 -2.05 -9.44 -33.86
C PHE A 158 -2.33 -8.41 -32.80
N LEU A 159 -1.85 -8.69 -31.60
CA LEU A 159 -2.01 -7.86 -30.41
C LEU A 159 -0.64 -7.48 -29.89
N ALA A 160 -0.47 -6.22 -29.53
CA ALA A 160 0.72 -5.73 -28.84
C ALA A 160 0.31 -4.76 -27.75
N ASP A 161 0.99 -4.82 -26.62
CA ASP A 161 0.87 -3.87 -25.53
C ASP A 161 2.26 -3.47 -25.03
N ALA A 162 2.37 -2.23 -24.61
CA ALA A 162 3.58 -1.71 -23.97
C ALA A 162 3.20 -0.72 -22.88
N SER A 163 3.95 -0.72 -21.80
CA SER A 163 3.84 0.30 -20.76
C SER A 163 5.20 0.70 -20.23
N ILE A 164 5.32 1.97 -19.82
CA ILE A 164 6.43 2.50 -19.09
C ILE A 164 5.91 3.35 -17.94
N ARG A 165 6.55 3.25 -16.78
CA ARG A 165 6.18 3.94 -15.57
C ARG A 165 7.42 4.45 -14.84
N PHE A 166 7.36 5.66 -14.35
CA PHE A 166 8.36 6.27 -13.49
C PHE A 166 7.69 6.54 -12.15
N ASP A 167 8.16 5.89 -11.10
CA ASP A 167 7.63 6.02 -9.75
C ASP A 167 8.68 6.61 -8.82
N GLY A 168 8.26 7.57 -8.00
CA GLY A 168 9.06 8.17 -6.95
C GLY A 168 8.43 7.92 -5.58
N SER A 169 9.24 7.50 -4.60
CA SER A 169 8.81 7.27 -3.22
C SER A 169 9.64 8.07 -2.23
N SER A 170 8.97 8.59 -1.19
CA SER A 170 9.63 9.28 -0.07
C SER A 170 10.37 8.35 0.89
N GLU A 171 10.25 7.04 0.70
CA GLU A 171 10.90 6.02 1.56
C GLU A 171 12.36 5.80 1.19
N PHE A 172 12.78 6.28 0.01
CA PHE A 172 14.17 6.20 -0.46
C PHE A 172 14.99 7.46 -0.13
N GLY A 173 16.31 7.30 -0.15
CA GLY A 173 17.25 8.42 -0.13
C GLY A 173 17.10 9.33 -1.35
N SER A 174 17.60 10.56 -1.26
CA SER A 174 17.39 11.61 -2.29
C SER A 174 17.88 11.22 -3.69
N GLU A 175 18.90 10.38 -3.78
CA GLU A 175 19.51 9.95 -5.07
C GLU A 175 18.80 8.77 -5.72
N SER A 176 18.00 8.00 -4.97
CA SER A 176 17.37 6.76 -5.42
C SER A 176 15.85 6.76 -5.37
N GLN A 177 15.24 7.95 -5.19
CA GLN A 177 13.79 8.09 -5.05
C GLN A 177 13.00 7.59 -6.26
N TRP A 178 13.57 7.72 -7.48
CA TRP A 178 12.86 7.40 -8.71
C TRP A 178 13.29 6.06 -9.29
N GLY A 179 12.29 5.22 -9.59
CA GLY A 179 12.44 3.97 -10.32
C GLY A 179 11.73 4.00 -11.67
N SER A 180 12.29 3.30 -12.65
CA SER A 180 11.66 3.12 -13.95
C SER A 180 11.26 1.66 -14.13
N PHE A 181 10.01 1.45 -14.56
CA PHE A 181 9.42 0.12 -14.76
C PHE A 181 8.75 0.07 -16.12
N TRP A 182 8.77 -1.07 -16.75
CA TRP A 182 8.24 -1.23 -18.08
C TRP A 182 7.73 -2.64 -18.31
N SER A 183 6.79 -2.76 -19.23
CA SER A 183 6.35 -4.06 -19.72
C SER A 183 6.05 -4.02 -21.22
N PHE A 184 6.23 -5.14 -21.85
CA PHE A 184 5.88 -5.38 -23.23
C PHE A 184 5.15 -6.72 -23.35
N GLY A 185 4.06 -6.73 -24.10
CA GLY A 185 3.30 -7.93 -24.38
C GLY A 185 3.01 -8.06 -25.87
N ALA A 186 2.93 -9.29 -26.33
CA ALA A 186 2.48 -9.62 -27.68
C ALA A 186 1.53 -10.82 -27.63
N GLY A 187 0.56 -10.83 -28.55
CA GLY A 187 -0.38 -11.94 -28.67
C GLY A 187 -0.86 -12.14 -30.07
N ILE A 188 -1.26 -13.37 -30.39
CA ILE A 188 -1.84 -13.75 -31.67
C ILE A 188 -3.14 -14.49 -31.41
N ASN A 189 -4.24 -13.98 -31.94
CA ASN A 189 -5.52 -14.65 -32.00
C ASN A 189 -5.55 -15.56 -33.21
N VAL A 190 -5.02 -16.77 -33.06
CA VAL A 190 -4.87 -17.73 -34.16
C VAL A 190 -6.23 -18.10 -34.79
N HIS A 191 -7.29 -18.14 -33.94
CA HIS A 191 -8.65 -18.45 -34.38
C HIS A 191 -9.24 -17.44 -35.41
N ASN A 192 -8.66 -16.25 -35.53
CA ASN A 192 -9.10 -15.23 -36.47
C ASN A 192 -8.45 -15.34 -37.87
N PHE A 193 -7.49 -16.25 -38.05
CA PHE A 193 -6.94 -16.51 -39.38
C PHE A 193 -7.95 -17.25 -40.27
N GLU A 194 -7.90 -17.01 -41.56
CA GLU A 194 -8.83 -17.61 -42.57
C GLU A 194 -8.77 -19.14 -42.55
N PHE A 195 -7.58 -19.74 -42.42
CA PHE A 195 -7.43 -21.20 -42.37
C PHE A 195 -8.12 -21.85 -41.17
N MET A 196 -8.32 -21.11 -40.07
CA MET A 196 -9.03 -21.60 -38.89
C MET A 196 -10.54 -21.67 -39.09
N ARG A 197 -11.09 -20.99 -40.09
CA ARG A 197 -12.53 -21.07 -40.42
C ARG A 197 -12.96 -22.46 -40.86
N SER A 198 -12.04 -23.30 -41.31
CA SER A 198 -12.29 -24.71 -41.65
C SER A 198 -12.42 -25.59 -40.38
N LEU A 199 -12.13 -25.06 -39.21
CA LEU A 199 -12.18 -25.75 -37.92
C LEU A 199 -13.22 -25.10 -36.97
N PRO A 200 -14.53 -25.18 -37.29
CA PRO A 200 -15.58 -24.45 -36.56
C PRO A 200 -15.76 -24.91 -35.10
N TRP A 201 -15.16 -26.03 -34.73
CA TRP A 201 -15.17 -26.55 -33.39
C TRP A 201 -14.16 -25.85 -32.46
N ILE A 202 -13.19 -25.08 -33.01
CA ILE A 202 -12.29 -24.22 -32.26
C ILE A 202 -12.92 -22.83 -32.17
N ASN A 203 -13.31 -22.39 -31.00
CA ASN A 203 -13.94 -21.09 -30.77
C ASN A 203 -12.93 -20.00 -30.46
N GLN A 204 -11.85 -20.35 -29.76
CA GLN A 204 -10.76 -19.46 -29.43
C GLN A 204 -9.44 -20.22 -29.43
N PHE A 205 -8.43 -19.65 -30.04
CA PHE A 205 -7.04 -20.04 -29.86
C PHE A 205 -6.19 -18.79 -29.88
N LYS A 206 -5.69 -18.41 -28.68
CA LYS A 206 -4.84 -17.26 -28.48
C LYS A 206 -3.51 -17.69 -27.89
N VAL A 207 -2.41 -17.23 -28.47
CA VAL A 207 -1.06 -17.37 -27.90
C VAL A 207 -0.62 -15.99 -27.44
N ARG A 208 0.01 -15.92 -26.27
CA ARG A 208 0.44 -14.66 -25.65
C ARG A 208 1.79 -14.79 -24.98
N GLY A 209 2.55 -13.72 -25.00
CA GLY A 209 3.80 -13.60 -24.26
C GLY A 209 3.92 -12.21 -23.69
N THR A 210 4.45 -12.09 -22.45
CA THR A 210 4.74 -10.80 -21.82
C THR A 210 6.10 -10.84 -21.14
N TYR A 211 6.80 -9.71 -21.17
CA TYR A 211 8.04 -9.52 -20.45
C TYR A 211 8.07 -8.10 -19.88
N GLY A 212 8.52 -7.97 -18.62
CA GLY A 212 8.56 -6.66 -17.99
C GLY A 212 9.27 -6.69 -16.64
N ALA A 213 9.58 -5.48 -16.18
CA ALA A 213 10.16 -5.21 -14.87
C ALA A 213 9.18 -4.40 -14.03
N THR A 214 8.88 -4.88 -12.84
CA THR A 214 8.07 -4.18 -11.82
C THR A 214 8.93 -3.85 -10.61
N GLY A 215 8.64 -2.72 -9.95
CA GLY A 215 9.31 -2.32 -8.73
C GLY A 215 8.45 -2.53 -7.49
N LYS A 216 9.11 -2.73 -6.37
CA LYS A 216 8.49 -2.81 -5.05
C LYS A 216 9.32 -2.00 -4.06
N VAL A 217 8.60 -1.28 -3.19
CA VAL A 217 9.15 -0.70 -1.95
C VAL A 217 8.89 -1.70 -0.84
N ASN A 218 9.91 -2.12 -0.12
CA ASN A 218 9.80 -3.12 0.94
C ASN A 218 10.60 -2.70 2.18
N TYR A 219 10.57 -1.42 2.51
CA TYR A 219 11.30 -0.84 3.62
C TYR A 219 10.37 -0.17 4.61
N PRO A 220 10.75 -0.13 5.92
CA PRO A 220 10.08 0.74 6.87
C PRO A 220 10.22 2.21 6.46
N PRO A 221 9.26 3.06 6.79
CA PRO A 221 9.42 4.51 6.66
C PRO A 221 10.72 4.97 7.32
N TYR A 222 11.39 5.93 6.67
CA TYR A 222 12.65 6.53 7.14
C TYR A 222 13.90 5.62 7.17
N ALA A 223 13.85 4.40 6.63
CA ALA A 223 15.00 3.49 6.59
C ALA A 223 16.25 4.06 5.89
N ALA A 224 16.06 5.04 5.01
CA ALA A 224 17.14 5.75 4.32
C ALA A 224 17.78 6.89 5.16
N ARG A 225 17.30 7.16 6.38
CA ARG A 225 17.72 8.29 7.20
C ARG A 225 18.30 7.84 8.53
N ASP A 226 19.30 8.58 9.01
CA ASP A 226 19.80 8.40 10.38
C ASP A 226 18.70 8.69 11.40
N MET A 227 18.54 7.80 12.35
CA MET A 227 17.59 7.94 13.45
C MET A 227 18.32 8.26 14.73
N TYR A 228 17.81 9.23 15.50
CA TYR A 228 18.36 9.67 16.78
C TYR A 228 17.35 9.48 17.88
N SER A 229 17.82 9.01 19.04
CA SER A 229 17.08 8.99 20.28
C SER A 229 17.47 10.19 21.13
N ILE A 230 16.48 10.91 21.65
CA ILE A 230 16.70 12.07 22.51
C ILE A 230 16.88 11.57 23.94
N LEU A 231 17.98 12.02 24.58
CA LEU A 231 18.33 11.71 25.97
C LEU A 231 17.77 12.80 26.87
N PHE A 232 16.59 12.60 27.42
CA PHE A 232 15.91 13.61 28.21
C PHE A 232 16.58 13.89 29.57
N ASP A 233 17.39 12.97 30.07
CA ASP A 233 18.07 13.06 31.33
C ASP A 233 19.49 13.62 31.20
N ASP A 234 20.01 13.75 29.98
CA ASP A 234 21.36 14.23 29.74
C ASP A 234 21.33 15.64 29.12
N TRP A 235 21.79 16.60 29.92
CA TRP A 235 21.88 18.00 29.51
C TRP A 235 23.33 18.41 29.28
N TYR A 236 23.61 18.95 28.10
CA TYR A 236 24.89 19.53 27.72
C TYR A 236 24.77 21.05 27.61
N SER A 237 25.91 21.76 27.64
CA SER A 237 25.92 23.24 27.49
C SER A 237 25.27 23.72 26.17
N THR A 238 25.18 22.86 25.17
CA THR A 238 24.57 23.12 23.85
C THR A 238 23.12 22.65 23.73
N GLY A 239 22.55 22.00 24.77
CA GLY A 239 21.17 21.50 24.79
C GLY A 239 21.05 20.07 25.27
N ILE A 240 19.90 19.45 24.98
CA ILE A 240 19.59 18.06 25.31
C ILE A 240 20.43 17.13 24.42
N GLY A 241 20.96 16.06 25.01
CA GLY A 241 21.73 15.04 24.31
C GLY A 241 20.89 14.21 23.35
N ALA A 242 21.52 13.74 22.30
CA ALA A 242 20.94 12.76 21.37
C ALA A 242 21.99 11.69 21.03
N THR A 243 21.55 10.43 20.97
CA THR A 243 22.37 9.32 20.48
C THR A 243 21.88 8.79 19.16
N LEU A 244 22.79 8.40 18.29
CA LEU A 244 22.45 7.72 17.03
C LEU A 244 21.87 6.34 17.37
N GLN A 245 20.62 6.12 17.00
CA GLN A 245 19.89 4.87 17.23
C GLN A 245 20.01 3.91 16.04
N GLY A 246 20.08 4.46 14.83
CA GLY A 246 20.25 3.69 13.61
C GLY A 246 20.84 4.53 12.51
N VAL A 247 21.74 3.92 11.74
CA VAL A 247 22.35 4.53 10.56
C VAL A 247 21.42 4.29 9.38
N GLY A 248 21.00 5.36 8.71
CA GLY A 248 20.25 5.27 7.49
C GLY A 248 21.05 4.70 6.32
N ASN A 249 20.41 3.99 5.44
CA ASN A 249 21.03 3.54 4.21
C ASN A 249 20.57 4.40 3.03
N GLU A 250 21.32 5.43 2.70
CA GLU A 250 21.02 6.34 1.57
C GLU A 250 21.06 5.63 0.19
N ASN A 251 21.69 4.46 0.12
CA ASN A 251 21.80 3.66 -1.11
C ASN A 251 20.64 2.68 -1.30
N LEU A 252 19.56 2.81 -0.54
CA LEU A 252 18.36 2.01 -0.74
C LEU A 252 17.80 2.26 -2.16
N VAL A 253 17.65 1.19 -2.91
CA VAL A 253 17.13 1.19 -4.29
C VAL A 253 15.85 0.37 -4.38
N TRP A 254 15.07 0.59 -5.43
CA TRP A 254 13.88 -0.21 -5.71
C TRP A 254 14.23 -1.67 -5.93
N GLU A 255 13.57 -2.57 -5.19
CA GLU A 255 13.59 -3.99 -5.54
C GLU A 255 12.92 -4.17 -6.90
N LYS A 256 13.59 -4.83 -7.84
CA LYS A 256 13.06 -5.05 -9.19
C LYS A 256 12.76 -6.51 -9.42
N THR A 257 11.56 -6.79 -9.93
CA THR A 257 11.17 -8.14 -10.33
C THR A 257 10.98 -8.18 -11.83
N ASN A 258 11.87 -8.88 -12.52
CA ASN A 258 11.75 -9.21 -13.92
C ASN A 258 10.84 -10.42 -14.08
N SER A 259 9.81 -10.30 -14.90
CA SER A 259 8.81 -11.34 -15.09
C SER A 259 8.64 -11.66 -16.57
N THR A 260 8.75 -12.94 -16.90
CA THR A 260 8.40 -13.48 -18.22
C THR A 260 7.18 -14.36 -18.08
N ASN A 261 6.19 -14.19 -18.94
CA ASN A 261 5.01 -15.04 -18.98
C ASN A 261 4.73 -15.42 -20.43
N ILE A 262 4.54 -16.71 -20.70
CA ILE A 262 4.14 -17.25 -22.00
C ILE A 262 2.95 -18.17 -21.77
N GLY A 263 1.92 -18.06 -22.61
CA GLY A 263 0.73 -18.87 -22.45
C GLY A 263 -0.10 -18.98 -23.70
N PHE A 264 -1.08 -19.86 -23.62
CA PHE A 264 -2.12 -19.98 -24.61
C PHE A 264 -3.49 -20.21 -23.97
N ASP A 265 -4.52 -19.75 -24.65
CA ASP A 265 -5.91 -19.94 -24.30
C ASP A 265 -6.62 -20.64 -25.46
N LEU A 266 -7.23 -21.80 -25.17
CA LEU A 266 -7.92 -22.61 -26.16
C LEU A 266 -9.35 -22.88 -25.68
N SER A 267 -10.35 -22.58 -26.51
CA SER A 267 -11.75 -22.91 -26.29
C SER A 267 -12.30 -23.66 -27.49
N PHE A 268 -13.05 -24.73 -27.24
CA PHE A 268 -13.60 -25.55 -28.30
C PHE A 268 -14.97 -26.14 -27.97
N PHE A 269 -15.68 -26.65 -29.00
CA PHE A 269 -17.06 -27.18 -28.94
C PHE A 269 -18.06 -26.19 -28.32
N GLN A 270 -18.20 -25.02 -28.94
CA GLN A 270 -19.07 -23.93 -28.48
C GLN A 270 -18.69 -23.46 -27.07
N SER A 271 -17.37 -23.38 -26.80
CA SER A 271 -16.80 -22.99 -25.51
C SER A 271 -17.19 -23.88 -24.32
N LYS A 272 -17.62 -25.13 -24.59
CA LYS A 272 -17.87 -26.12 -23.52
C LYS A 272 -16.59 -26.51 -22.79
N TYR A 273 -15.47 -26.51 -23.50
CA TYR A 273 -14.16 -26.82 -22.92
C TYR A 273 -13.24 -25.63 -23.09
N ASN A 274 -12.62 -25.24 -21.99
CA ASN A 274 -11.66 -24.13 -21.95
C ASN A 274 -10.38 -24.61 -21.30
N ILE A 275 -9.26 -24.43 -21.98
CA ILE A 275 -7.92 -24.78 -21.50
C ILE A 275 -7.10 -23.51 -21.53
N THR A 276 -6.55 -23.13 -20.38
CA THR A 276 -5.58 -22.04 -20.25
C THR A 276 -4.28 -22.64 -19.73
N PHE A 277 -3.20 -22.40 -20.45
CA PHE A 277 -1.85 -22.72 -20.01
C PHE A 277 -1.06 -21.44 -19.83
N SER A 278 -0.30 -21.36 -18.74
CA SER A 278 0.63 -20.27 -18.48
C SER A 278 1.90 -20.80 -17.84
N TRP A 279 3.01 -20.48 -18.45
CA TRP A 279 4.34 -20.64 -17.86
C TRP A 279 4.87 -19.26 -17.50
N TYR A 280 5.43 -19.13 -16.31
CA TYR A 280 6.03 -17.88 -15.86
C TYR A 280 7.39 -18.12 -15.19
N ASN A 281 8.27 -17.16 -15.36
CA ASN A 281 9.53 -17.05 -14.63
C ASN A 281 9.62 -15.65 -14.02
N ARG A 282 9.99 -15.58 -12.74
CA ARG A 282 10.19 -14.32 -12.02
C ARG A 282 11.56 -14.33 -11.35
N GLN A 283 12.28 -13.25 -11.52
CA GLN A 283 13.57 -13.04 -10.89
C GLN A 283 13.56 -11.67 -10.22
N THR A 284 13.70 -11.67 -8.89
CA THR A 284 13.85 -10.43 -8.12
C THR A 284 15.34 -10.14 -7.93
N VAL A 285 15.73 -8.91 -8.20
CA VAL A 285 17.07 -8.38 -8.02
C VAL A 285 17.02 -7.17 -7.09
N ASP A 286 18.18 -6.78 -6.57
CA ASP A 286 18.33 -5.67 -5.63
C ASP A 286 17.50 -5.87 -4.34
N MET A 287 17.32 -7.14 -3.93
CA MET A 287 16.69 -7.50 -2.66
C MET A 287 17.55 -7.07 -1.49
N ILE A 288 16.92 -6.45 -0.51
CA ILE A 288 17.57 -6.09 0.75
C ILE A 288 17.06 -7.01 1.85
N THR A 289 17.98 -7.50 2.66
CA THR A 289 17.70 -8.33 3.83
C THR A 289 18.48 -7.81 5.02
N ASP A 290 17.89 -7.89 6.19
CA ASP A 290 18.58 -7.57 7.43
C ASP A 290 19.69 -8.58 7.68
N VAL A 291 20.89 -8.09 7.91
CA VAL A 291 22.03 -8.90 8.34
C VAL A 291 22.24 -8.63 9.83
N THR A 292 21.96 -9.63 10.64
CA THR A 292 22.33 -9.57 12.06
C THR A 292 23.85 -9.72 12.18
N ILE A 293 24.51 -8.69 12.64
CA ILE A 293 25.97 -8.67 12.91
C ILE A 293 26.20 -9.06 14.35
#